data_50bf447e7bd3079aab33877434c8e224
#
_entry.id   50bf447e7bd3079aab33877434c8e224
#
_cell.length_a   1.000
_cell.length_b   1.000
_cell.length_c   1.000
_cell.angle_alpha   90.00
_cell.angle_beta   90.00
_cell.angle_gamma   90.00
#
_symmetry.space_group_name_H-M   'P 1'
#
loop_
_entity.id
_entity.type
_entity.pdbx_description
1 polymer ?
#
loop_
_entity_poly.entity_id
_entity_poly.type
_entity_poly.pdbx_seq_one_letter_code
_entity_poly.pdbx_strand_id
1 'polypeptide(L)'
;MAINRFFNITGSTGVTVELLAPLAQVNNIKSMLLTNIHASSDATVTVFIEDQPASGASNTFNIIHTIAIPADSSLVLEGADIPAIPNNFGTYVTVGASDTVDILINI
;
A
#
# COMPACT_ATOMS: atom_id res chain seq x y z
N MET A 1 15.19 1.89 15.44
CA MET A 1 15.43 0.70 14.60
C MET A 1 14.47 0.71 13.44
N ALA A 2 14.96 0.56 12.23
CA ALA A 2 14.10 0.47 11.06
C ALA A 2 13.53 -0.94 10.95
N ILE A 3 12.23 -1.03 10.72
CA ILE A 3 11.56 -2.31 10.48
C ILE A 3 11.09 -2.29 9.04
N ASN A 4 11.49 -3.29 8.29
CA ASN A 4 11.10 -3.41 6.88
C ASN A 4 10.05 -4.49 6.72
N ARG A 5 9.09 -4.24 5.86
CA ARG A 5 8.07 -5.22 5.49
C ARG A 5 8.06 -5.41 4.00
N PHE A 6 7.95 -6.65 3.58
CA PHE A 6 8.05 -7.03 2.18
C PHE A 6 6.80 -7.82 1.78
N PHE A 7 6.22 -7.47 0.64
CA PHE A 7 5.04 -8.12 0.10
C PHE A 7 5.23 -8.38 -1.38
N ASN A 8 4.72 -9.51 -1.86
CA ASN A 8 4.57 -9.78 -3.29
C ASN A 8 3.09 -10.06 -3.51
N ILE A 9 2.42 -9.17 -4.22
CA ILE A 9 0.97 -9.19 -4.33
C ILE A 9 0.56 -9.34 -5.78
N THR A 10 -0.21 -10.40 -6.05
CA THR A 10 -0.91 -10.55 -7.33
C THR A 10 -2.34 -10.14 -7.12
N GLY A 11 -2.79 -9.16 -7.91
CA GLY A 11 -4.10 -8.58 -7.76
C GLY A 11 -5.22 -9.52 -8.19
N SER A 12 -6.37 -9.34 -7.55
CA SER A 12 -7.62 -9.97 -7.94
C SER A 12 -8.72 -8.94 -7.78
N THR A 13 -9.75 -9.04 -8.60
CA THR A 13 -10.87 -8.09 -8.56
C THR A 13 -11.51 -8.09 -7.18
N GLY A 14 -11.61 -6.91 -6.59
CA GLY A 14 -12.27 -6.74 -5.29
C GLY A 14 -11.48 -7.19 -4.07
N VAL A 15 -10.22 -7.58 -4.25
CA VAL A 15 -9.39 -8.03 -3.13
C VAL A 15 -8.50 -6.90 -2.65
N THR A 16 -8.54 -6.66 -1.34
CA THR A 16 -7.69 -5.70 -0.64
C THR A 16 -6.71 -6.47 0.23
N VAL A 17 -5.45 -6.09 0.19
CA VAL A 17 -4.41 -6.70 1.02
C VAL A 17 -4.02 -5.73 2.13
N GLU A 18 -3.98 -6.23 3.35
CA GLU A 18 -3.56 -5.44 4.51
C GLU A 18 -2.03 -5.39 4.56
N LEU A 19 -1.48 -4.19 4.50
CA LEU A 19 -0.04 -3.98 4.63
C LEU A 19 0.36 -3.77 6.10
N LEU A 20 -0.40 -2.95 6.79
CA LEU A 20 -0.19 -2.66 8.20
C LEU A 20 -1.55 -2.67 8.90
N ALA A 21 -1.69 -3.49 9.92
CA ALA A 21 -2.95 -3.61 10.65
C ALA A 21 -3.22 -2.36 11.51
N PRO A 22 -4.49 -2.01 11.74
CA PRO A 22 -4.82 -1.01 12.74
C PRO A 22 -4.23 -1.41 14.10
N LEU A 23 -3.76 -0.43 14.86
CA LEU A 23 -3.13 -0.63 16.15
C LEU A 23 -1.80 -1.39 16.09
N ALA A 24 -1.17 -1.48 14.94
CA ALA A 24 0.11 -2.17 14.77
C ALA A 24 1.32 -1.40 15.30
N GLN A 25 1.11 -0.30 16.00
CA GLN A 25 2.17 0.51 16.60
C GLN A 25 3.08 1.18 15.57
N VAL A 26 2.59 1.35 14.37
CA VAL A 26 3.35 2.03 13.32
C VAL A 26 2.94 3.49 13.30
N ASN A 27 3.87 4.35 13.68
CA ASN A 27 3.58 5.78 13.73
C ASN A 27 3.85 6.46 12.38
N ASN A 28 4.92 6.07 11.72
CA ASN A 28 5.32 6.69 10.47
C ASN A 28 5.89 5.65 9.51
N ILE A 29 5.46 5.73 8.28
CA ILE A 29 6.11 5.02 7.18
C ILE A 29 7.20 5.95 6.64
N LYS A 30 8.45 5.49 6.64
CA LYS A 30 9.56 6.30 6.14
C LYS A 30 9.62 6.32 4.63
N SER A 31 9.33 5.19 4.02
CA SER A 31 9.27 5.08 2.56
C SER A 31 8.50 3.83 2.16
N MET A 32 7.98 3.86 0.96
CA MET A 32 7.31 2.71 0.35
C MET A 32 7.76 2.62 -1.09
N LEU A 33 8.22 1.43 -1.48
CA LEU A 33 8.63 1.14 -2.85
C LEU A 33 7.67 0.14 -3.44
N LEU A 34 7.05 0.49 -4.55
CA LEU A 34 6.12 -0.39 -5.25
C LEU A 34 6.72 -0.68 -6.64
N THR A 35 7.01 -1.94 -6.92
CA THR A 35 7.66 -2.34 -8.15
C THR A 35 6.74 -3.23 -8.96
N ASN A 36 6.43 -2.80 -10.19
CA ASN A 36 5.73 -3.64 -11.14
C ASN A 36 6.73 -4.61 -11.77
N ILE A 37 6.57 -5.89 -11.50
CA ILE A 37 7.50 -6.90 -12.01
C ILE A 37 7.04 -7.53 -13.33
N HIS A 38 5.97 -7.02 -13.93
CA HIS A 38 5.53 -7.49 -15.25
C HIS A 38 6.40 -6.87 -16.34
N ALA A 39 6.82 -7.68 -17.29
CA ALA A 39 7.77 -7.24 -18.31
C ALA A 39 7.14 -6.37 -19.41
N SER A 40 5.83 -6.36 -19.57
CA SER A 40 5.19 -5.72 -20.71
C SER A 40 3.90 -4.96 -20.43
N SER A 41 3.37 -5.04 -19.22
CA SER A 41 2.08 -4.40 -18.88
C SER A 41 2.20 -3.50 -17.68
N ASP A 42 1.46 -2.39 -17.69
CA ASP A 42 1.34 -1.53 -16.53
C ASP A 42 0.60 -2.25 -15.40
N ALA A 43 0.91 -1.89 -14.17
CA ALA A 43 0.16 -2.34 -13.00
C ALA A 43 -0.57 -1.14 -12.38
N THR A 44 -1.83 -1.33 -12.04
CA THR A 44 -2.62 -0.28 -11.41
C THR A 44 -2.69 -0.55 -9.91
N VAL A 45 -2.36 0.47 -9.11
CA VAL A 45 -2.24 0.32 -7.67
C VAL A 45 -2.98 1.45 -6.96
N THR A 46 -3.69 1.10 -5.90
CA THR A 46 -4.29 2.06 -4.95
C THR A 46 -3.78 1.71 -3.56
N VAL A 47 -3.19 2.69 -2.88
CA VAL A 47 -2.78 2.55 -1.49
C VAL A 47 -3.61 3.50 -0.65
N PHE A 48 -4.23 3.00 0.40
CA PHE A 48 -5.12 3.79 1.22
C PHE A 48 -4.99 3.41 2.70
N ILE A 49 -5.48 4.31 3.55
CA ILE A 49 -5.61 4.05 4.98
C ILE A 49 -7.10 4.00 5.32
N GLU A 50 -7.42 3.16 6.30
CA GLU A 50 -8.80 2.97 6.72
C GLU A 50 -8.82 2.76 8.23
N ASP A 51 -9.75 3.40 8.93
CA ASP A 51 -9.89 3.19 10.36
C ASP A 51 -10.55 1.84 10.65
N GLN A 52 -10.62 1.47 11.92
CA GLN A 52 -11.08 0.13 12.30
C GLN A 52 -12.49 -0.18 11.77
N PRO A 53 -12.61 -0.98 10.72
CA PRO A 53 -13.93 -1.33 10.20
C PRO A 53 -14.77 -2.15 11.19
N ALA A 54 -14.11 -2.82 12.14
CA ALA A 54 -14.80 -3.62 13.15
C ALA A 54 -15.66 -2.79 14.10
N SER A 55 -15.42 -1.48 14.21
CA SER A 55 -16.22 -0.62 15.08
C SER A 55 -17.44 -0.02 14.40
N GLY A 56 -17.73 -0.42 13.17
CA GLY A 56 -18.96 -0.09 12.45
C GLY A 56 -18.92 1.18 11.62
N ALA A 57 -17.98 2.07 11.83
CA ALA A 57 -17.80 3.27 11.01
C ALA A 57 -16.40 3.24 10.43
N SER A 58 -16.31 3.20 9.13
CA SER A 58 -15.04 3.11 8.42
C SER A 58 -14.81 4.39 7.63
N ASN A 59 -13.67 5.03 7.85
CA ASN A 59 -13.24 6.18 7.07
C ASN A 59 -12.04 5.76 6.24
N THR A 60 -12.09 6.01 4.94
CA THR A 60 -11.05 5.63 4.00
C THR A 60 -10.45 6.86 3.35
N PHE A 61 -9.13 6.93 3.36
CA PHE A 61 -8.40 8.02 2.70
C PHE A 61 -7.31 7.42 1.82
N ASN A 62 -7.27 7.85 0.57
CA ASN A 62 -6.28 7.33 -0.39
C ASN A 62 -4.98 8.09 -0.26
N ILE A 63 -3.87 7.37 -0.21
CA ILE A 63 -2.53 7.94 -0.34
C ILE A 63 -2.22 8.09 -1.82
N ILE A 64 -2.42 7.03 -2.60
CA ILE A 64 -2.43 7.08 -4.06
C ILE A 64 -3.66 6.33 -4.55
N HIS A 65 -4.22 6.77 -5.66
CA HIS A 65 -5.46 6.20 -6.18
C HIS A 65 -5.32 5.87 -7.65
N THR A 66 -5.41 4.59 -7.97
CA THR A 66 -5.40 4.07 -9.35
C THR A 66 -4.20 4.58 -10.16
N ILE A 67 -3.03 4.53 -9.56
CA ILE A 67 -1.80 4.95 -10.24
C ILE A 67 -1.30 3.77 -11.09
N ALA A 68 -0.99 4.05 -12.35
CA ALA A 68 -0.38 3.07 -13.23
C ALA A 68 1.13 3.10 -13.06
N ILE A 69 1.70 1.95 -12.70
CA ILE A 69 3.15 1.79 -12.63
C ILE A 69 3.58 1.11 -13.92
N PRO A 70 4.42 1.75 -14.75
CA PRO A 70 4.86 1.14 -16.00
C PRO A 70 5.56 -0.21 -15.79
N ALA A 71 5.55 -1.04 -16.81
CA ALA A 71 6.22 -2.33 -16.77
C ALA A 71 7.69 -2.18 -16.37
N ASP A 72 8.17 -3.09 -15.53
CA ASP A 72 9.55 -3.12 -15.02
C ASP A 72 9.99 -1.82 -14.35
N SER A 73 9.06 -1.07 -13.77
CA SER A 73 9.33 0.22 -13.11
C SER A 73 8.88 0.21 -11.67
N SER A 74 9.40 1.15 -10.91
CA SER A 74 9.04 1.32 -9.51
C SER A 74 8.47 2.70 -9.24
N LEU A 75 7.52 2.75 -8.30
CA LEU A 75 7.02 3.99 -7.74
C LEU A 75 7.56 4.10 -6.31
N VAL A 76 8.21 5.22 -6.01
CA VAL A 76 8.76 5.47 -4.67
C VAL A 76 7.93 6.54 -3.98
N LEU A 77 7.43 6.23 -2.79
CA LEU A 77 6.79 7.20 -1.90
C LEU A 77 7.73 7.44 -0.74
N GLU A 78 8.26 8.65 -0.66
CA GLU A 78 9.12 9.08 0.44
C GLU A 78 8.28 9.47 1.65
N GLY A 79 8.90 9.59 2.82
CA GLY A 79 8.19 9.98 4.03
C GLY A 79 7.47 11.31 3.93
N ALA A 80 7.98 12.24 3.10
CA ALA A 80 7.30 13.52 2.88
C ALA A 80 5.99 13.40 2.10
N ASP A 81 5.83 12.31 1.33
CA ASP A 81 4.62 12.05 0.54
C ASP A 81 3.57 11.27 1.33
N ILE A 82 3.95 10.70 2.47
CA ILE A 82 3.10 9.86 3.28
C ILE A 82 2.83 10.57 4.59
N PRO A 83 1.59 10.91 4.90
CA PRO A 83 1.28 11.58 6.15
C PRO A 83 1.50 10.65 7.35
N ALA A 84 1.64 11.23 8.52
CA ALA A 84 1.64 10.44 9.75
C ALA A 84 0.27 9.74 9.88
N ILE A 85 0.31 8.43 10.11
CA ILE A 85 -0.90 7.62 10.17
C ILE A 85 -1.28 7.39 11.62
N PRO A 86 -2.50 7.79 12.04
CA PRO A 86 -2.95 7.52 13.41
C PRO A 86 -3.01 6.02 13.71
N ASN A 87 -2.86 5.67 14.96
CA ASN A 87 -2.82 4.27 15.41
C ASN A 87 -4.07 3.45 15.06
N ASN A 88 -5.22 4.12 15.01
CA ASN A 88 -6.48 3.44 14.70
C ASN A 88 -6.68 3.16 13.22
N PHE A 89 -5.77 3.61 12.35
CA PHE A 89 -5.82 3.35 10.93
C PHE A 89 -4.87 2.22 10.55
N GLY A 90 -5.29 1.37 9.64
CA GLY A 90 -4.42 0.43 8.95
C GLY A 90 -4.08 0.94 7.56
N THR A 91 -3.08 0.34 6.94
CA THR A 91 -2.66 0.64 5.58
C THR A 91 -2.95 -0.55 4.68
N TYR A 92 -3.59 -0.29 3.56
CA TYR A 92 -4.10 -1.31 2.66
C TYR A 92 -3.73 -0.99 1.22
N VAL A 93 -3.73 -2.02 0.39
CA VAL A 93 -3.47 -1.87 -1.04
C VAL A 93 -4.45 -2.71 -1.85
N THR A 94 -4.86 -2.17 -3.00
CA THR A 94 -5.50 -2.96 -4.04
C THR A 94 -4.63 -2.89 -5.29
N VAL A 95 -4.41 -4.03 -5.90
CA VAL A 95 -3.63 -4.17 -7.13
C VAL A 95 -4.57 -4.64 -8.23
N GLY A 96 -4.42 -4.11 -9.41
CA GLY A 96 -5.26 -4.47 -10.54
C GLY A 96 -5.25 -5.98 -10.82
N ALA A 97 -6.36 -6.51 -11.31
CA ALA A 97 -6.50 -7.95 -11.55
C ALA A 97 -5.39 -8.44 -12.48
N SER A 98 -4.73 -9.52 -12.09
CA SER A 98 -3.61 -10.16 -12.78
C SER A 98 -2.31 -9.35 -12.80
N ASP A 99 -2.27 -8.18 -12.18
CA ASP A 99 -1.02 -7.45 -11.99
C ASP A 99 -0.27 -8.02 -10.79
N THR A 100 1.06 -7.97 -10.84
CA THR A 100 1.90 -8.41 -9.71
C THR A 100 2.84 -7.29 -9.33
N VAL A 101 2.82 -6.92 -8.06
CA VAL A 101 3.59 -5.80 -7.54
C VAL A 101 4.33 -6.24 -6.28
N ASP A 102 5.62 -5.95 -6.26
CA ASP A 102 6.41 -6.08 -5.04
C ASP A 102 6.32 -4.78 -4.26
N ILE A 103 6.04 -4.88 -2.98
CA ILE A 103 5.92 -3.71 -2.10
C ILE A 103 6.89 -3.88 -0.95
N LEU A 104 7.76 -2.88 -0.78
CA LEU A 104 8.70 -2.82 0.33
C LEU A 104 8.39 -1.58 1.14
N ILE A 105 8.17 -1.78 2.43
CA ILE A 105 7.83 -0.68 3.35
C ILE A 105 8.94 -0.56 4.37
N ASN A 106 9.46 0.64 4.51
CA ASN A 106 10.45 0.99 5.52
C ASN A 106 9.74 1.82 6.60
N ILE A 107 9.78 1.31 7.80
CA ILE A 107 9.11 1.91 8.96
C ILE A 107 10.14 2.48 9.92
#